data_87e9b7e93b555985cc4132588ed7b7c4
#
_entry.id   87e9b7e93b555985cc4132588ed7b7c4
#
_cell.length_a   1.000
_cell.length_b   1.000
_cell.length_c   1.000
_cell.angle_alpha   90.00
_cell.angle_beta   90.00
_cell.angle_gamma   90.00
#
_symmetry.space_group_name_H-M   'P 1'
#
loop_
_entity.id
_entity.type
_entity.pdbx_description
1 polymer ?
#
loop_
_entity_poly.entity_id
_entity_poly.type
_entity_poly.pdbx_seq_one_letter_code
_entity_poly.pdbx_strand_id
1 'polypeptide(L)'
;MEAPVRKDKRRMRKYSHISVAVPGNVFDFFLARVSDLAASRWRRDPALEETTGESTKGLGVSYVWYTRTDGPQTDVVFLYTKDQLTLNNVFTTGKGITHEEHELLTGDLWNLGMKQACQELGLAGTHTQSKQVKPEDSLPPGVAQALKMFGLGANKSTGSADPSDMGDWCRFLALLHVSRAEFDDSRLSDYLTEKKFPEEIVMDLLGQYEMAMTLLPMYDEMLKGKAARSVQ
;
A
#
# COMPACT_ATOMS: atom_id res chain seq x y z
N MET A 1 30.62 -21.13 -0.86
CA MET A 1 29.66 -20.53 0.09
C MET A 1 28.82 -19.54 -0.72
N GLU A 2 27.68 -19.98 -1.22
CA GLU A 2 26.74 -19.11 -1.91
C GLU A 2 25.95 -18.30 -0.87
N ALA A 3 25.96 -16.97 -1.05
CA ALA A 3 25.15 -16.07 -0.23
C ALA A 3 23.65 -16.38 -0.46
N PRO A 4 22.81 -16.41 0.59
CA PRO A 4 21.41 -16.66 0.41
C PRO A 4 20.78 -15.52 -0.39
N VAL A 5 20.22 -15.87 -1.55
CA VAL A 5 19.40 -14.97 -2.36
C VAL A 5 18.22 -14.52 -1.49
N ARG A 6 18.27 -13.27 -1.02
CA ARG A 6 17.14 -12.62 -0.37
C ARG A 6 15.99 -12.61 -1.38
N LYS A 7 15.00 -13.47 -1.17
CA LYS A 7 13.70 -13.36 -1.84
C LYS A 7 13.10 -12.03 -1.40
N ASP A 8 13.19 -11.06 -2.30
CA ASP A 8 12.56 -9.76 -2.18
C ASP A 8 11.02 -9.99 -2.13
N LYS A 9 10.52 -10.20 -0.92
CA LYS A 9 9.10 -10.17 -0.65
C LYS A 9 8.71 -8.71 -0.61
N ARG A 10 8.60 -8.05 -1.76
CA ARG A 10 7.81 -6.83 -1.90
C ARG A 10 6.39 -7.18 -1.46
N ARG A 11 6.11 -7.00 -0.18
CA ARG A 11 4.76 -7.13 0.36
C ARG A 11 3.96 -6.01 -0.28
N MET A 12 3.08 -6.37 -1.21
CA MET A 12 2.12 -5.44 -1.78
C MET A 12 1.37 -4.75 -0.63
N ARG A 13 1.36 -3.42 -0.67
CA ARG A 13 0.52 -2.62 0.21
C ARG A 13 -0.90 -3.19 0.15
N LYS A 14 -1.52 -3.45 1.30
CA LYS A 14 -2.91 -3.93 1.34
C LYS A 14 -3.88 -2.76 1.17
N TYR A 15 -3.89 -2.18 -0.02
CA TYR A 15 -4.98 -1.30 -0.45
C TYR A 15 -6.23 -2.13 -0.76
N SER A 16 -7.37 -1.45 -0.92
CA SER A 16 -8.57 -2.15 -1.39
C SER A 16 -8.25 -2.90 -2.69
N HIS A 17 -8.78 -4.09 -2.77
CA HIS A 17 -8.50 -4.99 -3.88
C HIS A 17 -9.81 -5.35 -4.57
N ILE A 18 -9.85 -5.14 -5.88
CA ILE A 18 -10.94 -5.61 -6.73
C ILE A 18 -10.42 -6.76 -7.55
N SER A 19 -11.15 -7.86 -7.55
CA SER A 19 -10.85 -9.01 -8.39
C SER A 19 -12.15 -9.58 -8.97
N VAL A 20 -12.16 -9.82 -10.28
CA VAL A 20 -13.30 -10.40 -10.99
C VAL A 20 -12.81 -11.54 -11.87
N ALA A 21 -13.44 -12.70 -11.75
CA ALA A 21 -13.24 -13.81 -12.67
C ALA A 21 -14.04 -13.53 -13.95
N VAL A 22 -13.35 -13.21 -15.05
CA VAL A 22 -13.97 -12.84 -16.32
C VAL A 22 -13.41 -13.73 -17.42
N PRO A 23 -14.14 -14.77 -17.86
CA PRO A 23 -13.71 -15.58 -19.00
C PRO A 23 -13.48 -14.74 -20.26
N GLY A 24 -12.47 -15.08 -21.06
CA GLY A 24 -12.08 -14.29 -22.24
C GLY A 24 -13.19 -14.06 -23.24
N ASN A 25 -14.13 -15.02 -23.39
CA ASN A 25 -15.27 -14.90 -24.31
C ASN A 25 -16.35 -13.88 -23.86
N VAL A 26 -16.35 -13.42 -22.60
CA VAL A 26 -17.27 -12.40 -22.07
C VAL A 26 -16.56 -11.13 -21.65
N PHE A 27 -15.24 -11.06 -21.81
CA PHE A 27 -14.41 -9.96 -21.32
C PHE A 27 -14.84 -8.60 -21.90
N ASP A 28 -14.96 -8.48 -23.21
CA ASP A 28 -15.35 -7.24 -23.86
C ASP A 28 -16.78 -6.83 -23.48
N PHE A 29 -17.68 -7.79 -23.34
CA PHE A 29 -19.04 -7.55 -22.86
C PHE A 29 -19.06 -7.00 -21.43
N PHE A 30 -18.26 -7.58 -20.57
CA PHE A 30 -18.10 -7.09 -19.19
C PHE A 30 -17.59 -5.66 -19.15
N LEU A 31 -16.52 -5.34 -19.91
CA LEU A 31 -15.97 -3.99 -19.96
C LEU A 31 -16.95 -2.96 -20.53
N ALA A 32 -17.67 -3.32 -21.59
CA ALA A 32 -18.71 -2.46 -22.15
C ALA A 32 -19.79 -2.17 -21.11
N ARG A 33 -20.25 -3.21 -20.38
CA ARG A 33 -21.28 -3.06 -19.36
C ARG A 33 -20.82 -2.21 -18.18
N VAL A 34 -19.59 -2.39 -17.69
CA VAL A 34 -19.01 -1.52 -16.66
C VAL A 34 -18.96 -0.09 -17.12
N SER A 35 -18.53 0.15 -18.36
CA SER A 35 -18.47 1.49 -18.95
C SER A 35 -19.83 2.17 -19.01
N ASP A 36 -20.86 1.47 -19.43
CA ASP A 36 -22.23 2.01 -19.48
C ASP A 36 -22.77 2.37 -18.08
N LEU A 37 -22.57 1.47 -17.11
CA LEU A 37 -23.07 1.66 -15.75
C LEU A 37 -22.32 2.78 -15.00
N ALA A 38 -21.01 2.87 -15.21
CA ALA A 38 -20.16 3.85 -14.55
C ALA A 38 -20.04 5.20 -15.31
N ALA A 39 -20.69 5.34 -16.46
CA ALA A 39 -20.54 6.48 -17.39
C ALA A 39 -20.74 7.86 -16.76
N SER A 40 -21.49 7.97 -15.65
CA SER A 40 -21.70 9.23 -14.95
C SER A 40 -20.42 9.81 -14.31
N ARG A 41 -19.42 8.97 -14.03
CA ARG A 41 -18.18 9.37 -13.34
C ARG A 41 -16.91 8.77 -13.91
N TRP A 42 -17.01 7.68 -14.64
CA TRP A 42 -15.86 6.94 -15.13
C TRP A 42 -15.97 6.68 -16.62
N ARG A 43 -14.86 6.84 -17.31
CA ARG A 43 -14.74 6.53 -18.74
C ARG A 43 -13.57 5.60 -18.96
N ARG A 44 -13.81 4.50 -19.69
CA ARG A 44 -12.73 3.65 -20.17
C ARG A 44 -11.84 4.44 -21.13
N ASP A 45 -10.52 4.25 -21.06
CA ASP A 45 -9.53 4.91 -21.91
C ASP A 45 -8.79 3.90 -22.80
N PRO A 46 -9.33 3.57 -24.00
CA PRO A 46 -8.69 2.62 -24.91
C PRO A 46 -7.33 3.10 -25.45
N ALA A 47 -7.07 4.40 -25.50
CA ALA A 47 -5.78 4.93 -25.97
C ALA A 47 -4.66 4.62 -24.96
N LEU A 48 -4.93 4.75 -23.67
CA LEU A 48 -3.98 4.32 -22.63
C LEU A 48 -3.82 2.82 -22.61
N GLU A 49 -4.88 2.05 -22.87
CA GLU A 49 -4.81 0.59 -22.97
C GLU A 49 -3.91 0.14 -24.12
N GLU A 50 -4.03 0.76 -25.29
CA GLU A 50 -3.19 0.46 -26.46
C GLU A 50 -1.71 0.77 -26.18
N THR A 51 -1.44 1.98 -25.65
CA THR A 51 -0.06 2.40 -25.31
C THR A 51 0.59 1.47 -24.29
N THR A 52 -0.17 1.05 -23.28
CA THR A 52 0.34 0.13 -22.25
C THR A 52 0.47 -1.30 -22.80
N GLY A 53 -0.45 -1.70 -23.69
CA GLY A 53 -0.46 -2.99 -24.35
C GLY A 53 0.77 -3.22 -25.24
N GLU A 54 1.26 -2.18 -25.92
CA GLU A 54 2.48 -2.27 -26.72
C GLU A 54 3.71 -2.64 -25.89
N SER A 55 3.84 -2.08 -24.67
CA SER A 55 4.97 -2.37 -23.77
C SER A 55 4.89 -3.75 -23.13
N THR A 56 3.73 -4.40 -23.15
CA THR A 56 3.50 -5.74 -22.58
C THR A 56 3.19 -6.82 -23.62
N LYS A 57 3.39 -6.49 -24.90
CA LYS A 57 3.14 -7.41 -26.01
C LYS A 57 3.91 -8.73 -25.84
N GLY A 58 3.19 -9.82 -25.85
CA GLY A 58 3.76 -11.17 -25.67
C GLY A 58 3.81 -11.70 -24.23
N LEU A 59 3.45 -10.88 -23.23
CA LEU A 59 3.40 -11.33 -21.83
C LEU A 59 2.07 -11.99 -21.44
N GLY A 60 1.06 -12.01 -22.33
CA GLY A 60 -0.27 -12.58 -22.05
C GLY A 60 -1.05 -11.78 -20.99
N VAL A 61 -0.79 -10.50 -20.90
CA VAL A 61 -1.45 -9.57 -19.99
C VAL A 61 -2.04 -8.41 -20.76
N SER A 62 -3.18 -7.89 -20.29
CA SER A 62 -3.80 -6.68 -20.82
C SER A 62 -4.12 -5.75 -19.67
N TYR A 63 -3.95 -4.44 -19.90
CA TYR A 63 -4.32 -3.41 -18.95
C TYR A 63 -5.66 -2.80 -19.36
N VAL A 64 -6.50 -2.48 -18.37
CA VAL A 64 -7.78 -1.78 -18.55
C VAL A 64 -7.73 -0.50 -17.73
N TRP A 65 -8.02 0.61 -18.36
CA TRP A 65 -7.93 1.94 -17.77
C TRP A 65 -9.32 2.59 -17.66
N TYR A 66 -9.63 3.07 -16.45
CA TYR A 66 -10.81 3.88 -16.19
C TYR A 66 -10.37 5.23 -15.65
N THR A 67 -10.67 6.30 -16.41
CA THR A 67 -10.38 7.69 -16.04
C THR A 67 -11.61 8.34 -15.42
N ARG A 68 -11.45 9.01 -14.31
CA ARG A 68 -12.51 9.77 -13.66
C ARG A 68 -12.85 11.04 -14.46
N THR A 69 -14.14 11.33 -14.62
CA THR A 69 -14.64 12.47 -15.42
C THR A 69 -15.16 13.63 -14.57
N ASP A 70 -15.43 13.42 -13.28
CA ASP A 70 -15.99 14.40 -12.35
C ASP A 70 -14.97 14.81 -11.25
N GLY A 71 -13.94 15.55 -11.57
CA GLY A 71 -12.98 16.01 -10.57
C GLY A 71 -11.52 15.99 -11.04
N PRO A 72 -10.56 15.92 -10.11
CA PRO A 72 -9.15 15.80 -10.47
C PRO A 72 -8.92 14.54 -11.29
N GLN A 73 -8.07 14.65 -12.31
CA GLN A 73 -7.75 13.52 -13.16
C GLN A 73 -7.22 12.37 -12.30
N THR A 74 -7.93 11.25 -12.36
CA THR A 74 -7.63 10.04 -11.60
C THR A 74 -7.86 8.85 -12.50
N ASP A 75 -6.89 7.96 -12.54
CA ASP A 75 -6.93 6.75 -13.35
C ASP A 75 -6.89 5.53 -12.44
N VAL A 76 -7.81 4.61 -12.65
CA VAL A 76 -7.84 3.29 -12.02
C VAL A 76 -7.47 2.25 -13.05
N VAL A 77 -6.44 1.47 -12.77
CA VAL A 77 -5.84 0.52 -13.70
C VAL A 77 -6.03 -0.89 -13.21
N PHE A 78 -6.55 -1.72 -14.09
CA PHE A 78 -6.68 -3.16 -13.86
C PHE A 78 -5.71 -3.94 -14.74
N LEU A 79 -5.28 -5.07 -14.23
CA LEU A 79 -4.54 -6.08 -14.96
C LEU A 79 -5.47 -7.25 -15.28
N TYR A 80 -5.57 -7.62 -16.54
CA TYR A 80 -6.27 -8.83 -16.97
C TYR A 80 -5.28 -9.89 -17.39
N THR A 81 -5.35 -11.04 -16.77
CA THR A 81 -4.52 -12.20 -17.09
C THR A 81 -5.22 -13.49 -16.63
N LYS A 82 -5.16 -14.56 -17.43
CA LYS A 82 -5.70 -15.88 -17.09
C LYS A 82 -7.14 -15.81 -16.58
N ASP A 83 -8.01 -15.13 -17.32
CA ASP A 83 -9.43 -14.94 -16.98
C ASP A 83 -9.68 -14.24 -15.62
N GLN A 84 -8.71 -13.50 -15.13
CA GLN A 84 -8.81 -12.67 -13.92
C GLN A 84 -8.55 -11.21 -14.25
N LEU A 85 -9.47 -10.34 -13.87
CA LEU A 85 -9.31 -8.90 -13.87
C LEU A 85 -9.05 -8.45 -12.44
N THR A 86 -7.88 -7.89 -12.17
CA THR A 86 -7.48 -7.47 -10.83
C THR A 86 -7.06 -6.00 -10.80
N LEU A 87 -7.43 -5.29 -9.75
CA LEU A 87 -6.95 -3.94 -9.53
C LEU A 87 -5.41 -3.95 -9.43
N ASN A 88 -4.78 -3.18 -10.30
CA ASN A 88 -3.33 -3.08 -10.35
C ASN A 88 -2.82 -1.80 -9.65
N ASN A 89 -3.41 -0.63 -9.98
CA ASN A 89 -3.00 0.63 -9.38
C ASN A 89 -4.08 1.71 -9.52
N VAL A 90 -3.92 2.79 -8.74
CA VAL A 90 -4.71 4.02 -8.84
C VAL A 90 -3.73 5.18 -8.93
N PHE A 91 -3.87 6.02 -9.95
CA PHE A 91 -3.01 7.18 -10.20
C PHE A 91 -3.82 8.46 -10.06
N THR A 92 -3.21 9.48 -9.46
CA THR A 92 -3.73 10.84 -9.44
C THR A 92 -2.70 11.81 -9.96
N THR A 93 -3.13 12.84 -10.70
CA THR A 93 -2.22 13.86 -11.23
C THR A 93 -1.66 14.73 -10.10
N GLY A 94 -0.34 14.75 -9.94
CA GLY A 94 0.38 15.78 -9.20
C GLY A 94 0.54 15.59 -7.68
N LYS A 95 -0.11 14.60 -7.07
CA LYS A 95 0.09 14.26 -5.64
C LYS A 95 -0.09 12.76 -5.44
N GLY A 96 0.62 12.21 -4.44
CA GLY A 96 0.34 10.87 -3.97
C GLY A 96 -1.12 10.75 -3.49
N ILE A 97 -1.72 9.59 -3.70
CA ILE A 97 -3.08 9.29 -3.27
C ILE A 97 -3.08 8.88 -1.80
N THR A 98 -3.99 9.44 -1.01
CA THR A 98 -4.20 8.98 0.36
C THR A 98 -4.95 7.66 0.38
N HIS A 99 -4.84 6.93 1.49
CA HIS A 99 -5.58 5.68 1.67
C HIS A 99 -7.10 5.89 1.53
N GLU A 100 -7.65 6.94 2.13
CA GLU A 100 -9.08 7.27 2.04
C GLU A 100 -9.52 7.57 0.62
N GLU A 101 -8.72 8.33 -0.13
CA GLU A 101 -8.99 8.61 -1.54
C GLU A 101 -8.94 7.33 -2.40
N HIS A 102 -7.98 6.45 -2.14
CA HIS A 102 -7.90 5.17 -2.83
C HIS A 102 -9.14 4.29 -2.57
N GLU A 103 -9.56 4.16 -1.30
CA GLU A 103 -10.76 3.42 -0.91
C GLU A 103 -12.03 4.01 -1.52
N LEU A 104 -12.15 5.35 -1.53
CA LEU A 104 -13.26 6.06 -2.14
C LEU A 104 -13.34 5.81 -3.64
N LEU A 105 -12.23 5.95 -4.36
CA LEU A 105 -12.18 5.84 -5.82
C LEU A 105 -12.46 4.40 -6.28
N THR A 106 -11.83 3.43 -5.64
CA THR A 106 -12.03 2.01 -5.96
C THR A 106 -13.44 1.55 -5.60
N GLY A 107 -13.94 1.99 -4.43
CA GLY A 107 -15.31 1.72 -3.99
C GLY A 107 -16.36 2.36 -4.90
N ASP A 108 -16.11 3.56 -5.41
CA ASP A 108 -16.99 4.26 -6.33
C ASP A 108 -17.11 3.50 -7.66
N LEU A 109 -15.99 3.15 -8.30
CA LEU A 109 -15.99 2.36 -9.55
C LEU A 109 -16.63 0.98 -9.36
N TRP A 110 -16.33 0.31 -8.24
CA TRP A 110 -16.94 -0.95 -7.90
C TRP A 110 -18.47 -0.85 -7.79
N ASN A 111 -18.95 0.10 -7.00
CA ASN A 111 -20.39 0.22 -6.72
C ASN A 111 -21.20 0.75 -7.90
N LEU A 112 -20.65 1.67 -8.71
CA LEU A 112 -21.35 2.25 -9.86
C LEU A 112 -21.38 1.31 -11.06
N GLY A 113 -20.33 0.51 -11.28
CA GLY A 113 -20.21 -0.28 -12.51
C GLY A 113 -19.98 -1.77 -12.27
N MET A 114 -18.86 -2.12 -11.66
CA MET A 114 -18.35 -3.49 -11.66
C MET A 114 -19.25 -4.49 -10.93
N LYS A 115 -19.79 -4.11 -9.77
CA LYS A 115 -20.64 -4.95 -8.95
C LYS A 115 -21.91 -5.37 -9.69
N GLN A 116 -22.58 -4.41 -10.33
CA GLN A 116 -23.80 -4.68 -11.08
C GLN A 116 -23.49 -5.45 -12.36
N ALA A 117 -22.42 -5.13 -13.08
CA ALA A 117 -22.00 -5.90 -14.25
C ALA A 117 -21.69 -7.36 -13.90
N CYS A 118 -21.04 -7.62 -12.77
CA CYS A 118 -20.83 -8.99 -12.27
C CYS A 118 -22.15 -9.71 -12.02
N GLN A 119 -23.12 -9.07 -11.38
CA GLN A 119 -24.42 -9.66 -11.07
C GLN A 119 -25.21 -10.00 -12.34
N GLU A 120 -25.24 -9.10 -13.32
CA GLU A 120 -25.97 -9.28 -14.58
C GLU A 120 -25.37 -10.38 -15.47
N LEU A 121 -24.06 -10.53 -15.43
CA LEU A 121 -23.34 -11.53 -16.23
C LEU A 121 -23.05 -12.84 -15.48
N GLY A 122 -23.49 -12.94 -14.22
CA GLY A 122 -23.25 -14.14 -13.40
C GLY A 122 -21.77 -14.37 -13.07
N LEU A 123 -20.96 -13.31 -13.00
CA LEU A 123 -19.52 -13.39 -12.73
C LEU A 123 -19.23 -13.30 -11.23
N ALA A 124 -18.20 -14.04 -10.78
CA ALA A 124 -17.68 -13.93 -9.43
C ALA A 124 -16.75 -12.72 -9.32
N GLY A 125 -17.17 -11.69 -8.58
CA GLY A 125 -16.38 -10.50 -8.31
C GLY A 125 -16.33 -10.21 -6.83
N THR A 126 -15.20 -9.69 -6.38
CA THR A 126 -14.96 -9.28 -4.99
C THR A 126 -14.34 -7.89 -4.94
N HIS A 127 -14.80 -7.08 -4.00
CA HIS A 127 -14.14 -5.84 -3.58
C HIS A 127 -13.84 -5.99 -2.09
N THR A 128 -12.57 -6.07 -1.77
CA THR A 128 -12.09 -6.14 -0.39
C THR A 128 -11.57 -4.77 -0.02
N GLN A 129 -12.27 -4.09 0.88
CA GLN A 129 -11.77 -2.85 1.46
C GLN A 129 -10.56 -3.16 2.33
N SER A 130 -9.51 -2.37 2.22
CA SER A 130 -8.43 -2.47 3.18
C SER A 130 -8.95 -1.94 4.52
N LYS A 131 -8.73 -2.69 5.57
CA LYS A 131 -8.90 -2.14 6.91
C LYS A 131 -7.74 -1.20 7.16
N GLN A 132 -8.02 0.06 7.42
CA GLN A 132 -7.05 0.99 7.99
C GLN A 132 -6.47 0.33 9.25
N VAL A 133 -5.24 -0.15 9.16
CA VAL A 133 -4.60 -0.83 10.30
C VAL A 133 -4.10 0.26 11.22
N LYS A 134 -4.88 0.55 12.26
CA LYS A 134 -4.41 1.41 13.34
C LYS A 134 -3.21 0.75 14.02
N PRO A 135 -2.18 1.51 14.42
CA PRO A 135 -1.06 0.94 15.18
C PRO A 135 -1.51 0.10 16.38
N GLU A 136 -2.61 0.50 17.03
CA GLU A 136 -3.22 -0.18 18.16
C GLU A 136 -3.73 -1.60 17.85
N ASP A 137 -4.04 -1.89 16.59
CA ASP A 137 -4.56 -3.21 16.17
C ASP A 137 -3.43 -4.26 16.01
N SER A 138 -2.17 -3.82 15.91
CA SER A 138 -1.02 -4.69 15.60
C SER A 138 0.19 -4.52 16.52
N LEU A 139 0.21 -3.46 17.33
CA LEU A 139 1.32 -3.17 18.24
C LEU A 139 0.88 -3.26 19.70
N PRO A 140 1.79 -3.66 20.61
CA PRO A 140 1.55 -3.53 22.03
C PRO A 140 1.19 -2.09 22.43
N PRO A 141 0.33 -1.88 23.43
CA PRO A 141 -0.21 -0.54 23.75
C PRO A 141 0.86 0.55 23.93
N GLY A 142 1.98 0.23 24.59
CA GLY A 142 3.06 1.19 24.82
C GLY A 142 3.79 1.58 23.51
N VAL A 143 3.96 0.64 22.59
CA VAL A 143 4.57 0.87 21.28
C VAL A 143 3.65 1.69 20.39
N ALA A 144 2.37 1.31 20.33
CA ALA A 144 1.36 2.03 19.57
C ALA A 144 1.22 3.48 20.06
N GLN A 145 1.24 3.68 21.38
CA GLN A 145 1.19 5.00 21.97
C GLN A 145 2.41 5.87 21.61
N ALA A 146 3.62 5.28 21.63
CA ALA A 146 4.84 6.01 21.24
C ALA A 146 4.80 6.45 19.77
N LEU A 147 4.39 5.55 18.85
CA LEU A 147 4.22 5.88 17.45
C LEU A 147 3.15 6.97 17.25
N LYS A 148 2.07 6.90 18.00
CA LYS A 148 1.00 7.90 17.95
C LYS A 148 1.47 9.27 18.43
N MET A 149 2.24 9.33 19.51
CA MET A 149 2.80 10.60 20.03
C MET A 149 3.72 11.23 18.99
N PHE A 150 4.64 10.47 18.41
CA PHE A 150 5.47 10.94 17.30
C PHE A 150 4.60 11.42 16.11
N GLY A 151 3.67 10.59 15.64
CA GLY A 151 2.82 10.92 14.50
C GLY A 151 1.93 12.15 14.69
N LEU A 152 1.61 12.55 15.90
CA LEU A 152 0.83 13.75 16.22
C LEU A 152 1.71 14.97 16.49
N GLY A 153 2.81 14.79 17.24
CA GLY A 153 3.63 15.88 17.76
C GLY A 153 4.71 16.33 16.78
N ALA A 154 5.32 15.41 16.05
CA ALA A 154 6.48 15.71 15.22
C ALA A 154 6.18 16.69 14.08
N ASN A 155 7.15 17.57 13.83
CA ASN A 155 7.13 18.49 12.70
C ASN A 155 7.15 17.70 11.37
N LYS A 156 6.16 17.91 10.52
CA LYS A 156 5.97 17.14 9.30
C LYS A 156 7.04 17.40 8.24
N SER A 157 7.64 18.58 8.25
CA SER A 157 8.67 18.93 7.27
C SER A 157 10.09 18.48 7.65
N THR A 158 10.32 18.12 8.91
CA THR A 158 11.64 17.71 9.41
C THR A 158 11.68 16.29 9.96
N GLY A 159 10.50 15.70 10.28
CA GLY A 159 10.40 14.35 10.82
C GLY A 159 11.20 14.23 12.13
N SER A 160 12.13 13.28 12.18
CA SER A 160 13.01 13.03 13.33
C SER A 160 14.28 13.94 13.36
N ALA A 161 14.45 14.86 12.40
CA ALA A 161 15.63 15.73 12.36
C ALA A 161 15.63 16.80 13.47
N ASP A 162 14.45 17.16 14.01
CA ASP A 162 14.36 18.00 15.22
C ASP A 162 14.72 17.16 16.46
N PRO A 163 15.59 17.66 17.37
CA PRO A 163 16.00 16.92 18.57
C PRO A 163 14.86 16.47 19.48
N SER A 164 13.77 17.25 19.58
CA SER A 164 12.59 16.88 20.37
C SER A 164 11.83 15.70 19.72
N ASP A 165 11.65 15.76 18.42
CA ASP A 165 10.94 14.75 17.64
C ASP A 165 11.77 13.46 17.51
N MET A 166 13.11 13.60 17.43
CA MET A 166 14.04 12.47 17.47
C MET A 166 13.87 11.63 18.75
N GLY A 167 13.67 12.28 19.88
CA GLY A 167 13.43 11.58 21.16
C GLY A 167 12.21 10.66 21.11
N ASP A 168 11.10 11.15 20.57
CA ASP A 168 9.86 10.38 20.43
C ASP A 168 10.00 9.26 19.38
N TRP A 169 10.70 9.54 18.28
CA TRP A 169 11.00 8.54 17.27
C TRP A 169 11.88 7.40 17.81
N CYS A 170 12.98 7.74 18.47
CA CYS A 170 13.85 6.75 19.11
C CYS A 170 13.14 5.93 20.19
N ARG A 171 12.24 6.59 20.95
CA ARG A 171 11.42 5.88 21.94
C ARG A 171 10.52 4.83 21.29
N PHE A 172 9.88 5.16 20.16
CA PHE A 172 9.09 4.19 19.41
C PHE A 172 9.96 3.00 18.96
N LEU A 173 11.12 3.27 18.33
CA LEU A 173 12.02 2.21 17.84
C LEU A 173 12.52 1.31 18.97
N ALA A 174 12.91 1.90 20.10
CA ALA A 174 13.39 1.15 21.27
C ALA A 174 12.28 0.27 21.88
N LEU A 175 11.06 0.81 22.05
CA LEU A 175 9.94 0.04 22.58
C LEU A 175 9.52 -1.08 21.62
N LEU A 176 9.56 -0.85 20.33
CA LEU A 176 9.27 -1.89 19.33
C LEU A 176 10.27 -3.03 19.43
N HIS A 177 11.56 -2.71 19.50
CA HIS A 177 12.62 -3.70 19.67
C HIS A 177 12.49 -4.51 20.97
N VAL A 178 12.32 -3.83 22.11
CA VAL A 178 12.19 -4.49 23.44
C VAL A 178 10.96 -5.37 23.51
N SER A 179 9.84 -4.94 22.92
CA SER A 179 8.61 -5.74 22.89
C SER A 179 8.67 -6.94 21.95
N ARG A 180 9.67 -6.99 21.07
CA ARG A 180 9.80 -7.97 19.97
C ARG A 180 8.58 -8.02 19.06
N ALA A 181 7.86 -6.91 18.98
CA ALA A 181 6.72 -6.79 18.09
C ALA A 181 7.21 -6.60 16.65
N GLU A 182 6.59 -7.29 15.72
CA GLU A 182 6.83 -7.09 14.30
C GLU A 182 5.87 -6.02 13.78
N PHE A 183 6.41 -4.97 13.20
CA PHE A 183 5.62 -3.96 12.50
C PHE A 183 6.16 -3.82 11.08
N ASP A 184 5.28 -4.01 10.12
CA ASP A 184 5.64 -4.01 8.71
C ASP A 184 5.96 -2.57 8.25
N ASP A 185 7.05 -2.39 7.52
CA ASP A 185 7.50 -1.11 6.95
C ASP A 185 6.44 -0.47 6.04
N SER A 186 5.65 -1.27 5.32
CA SER A 186 4.54 -0.75 4.52
C SER A 186 3.43 -0.14 5.40
N ARG A 187 3.13 -0.75 6.55
CA ARG A 187 2.16 -0.20 7.52
C ARG A 187 2.68 1.07 8.17
N LEU A 188 3.98 1.10 8.48
CA LEU A 188 4.61 2.31 9.01
C LEU A 188 4.57 3.44 7.98
N SER A 189 4.88 3.16 6.72
CA SER A 189 4.77 4.11 5.61
C SER A 189 3.35 4.67 5.48
N ASP A 190 2.35 3.79 5.47
CA ASP A 190 0.94 4.18 5.36
C ASP A 190 0.53 5.07 6.55
N TYR A 191 0.90 4.69 7.77
CA TYR A 191 0.62 5.48 8.96
C TYR A 191 1.26 6.88 8.89
N LEU A 192 2.54 6.99 8.52
CA LEU A 192 3.25 8.28 8.43
C LEU A 192 2.62 9.17 7.34
N THR A 193 2.26 8.58 6.20
CA THR A 193 1.56 9.29 5.10
C THR A 193 0.20 9.83 5.57
N GLU A 194 -0.57 9.04 6.32
CA GLU A 194 -1.84 9.49 6.91
C GLU A 194 -1.63 10.65 7.91
N LYS A 195 -0.50 10.65 8.62
CA LYS A 195 -0.12 11.75 9.52
C LYS A 195 0.44 12.97 8.78
N LYS A 196 0.34 12.99 7.43
CA LYS A 196 0.72 14.12 6.58
C LYS A 196 2.23 14.40 6.52
N PHE A 197 3.07 13.40 6.75
CA PHE A 197 4.49 13.53 6.47
C PHE A 197 4.71 13.51 4.94
N PRO A 198 5.55 14.41 4.39
CA PRO A 198 5.96 14.37 2.98
C PRO A 198 6.67 13.05 2.63
N GLU A 199 6.60 12.63 1.38
CA GLU A 199 7.17 11.36 0.91
C GLU A 199 8.66 11.22 1.24
N GLU A 200 9.44 12.30 1.06
CA GLU A 200 10.87 12.32 1.39
C GLU A 200 11.16 12.06 2.86
N ILE A 201 10.33 12.62 3.75
CA ILE A 201 10.44 12.40 5.20
C ILE A 201 9.98 10.98 5.57
N VAL A 202 8.94 10.46 4.93
CA VAL A 202 8.52 9.06 5.11
C VAL A 202 9.64 8.11 4.73
N MET A 203 10.30 8.33 3.60
CA MET A 203 11.42 7.49 3.15
C MET A 203 12.62 7.55 4.10
N ASP A 204 12.95 8.73 4.63
CA ASP A 204 14.03 8.88 5.62
C ASP A 204 13.71 8.13 6.93
N LEU A 205 12.49 8.29 7.45
CA LEU A 205 12.03 7.59 8.65
C LEU A 205 11.98 6.07 8.47
N LEU A 206 11.61 5.58 7.28
CA LEU A 206 11.68 4.15 6.96
C LEU A 206 13.12 3.63 6.92
N GLY A 207 14.05 4.40 6.35
CA GLY A 207 15.48 4.05 6.37
C GLY A 207 16.03 3.96 7.80
N GLN A 208 15.66 4.91 8.66
CA GLN A 208 16.02 4.87 10.09
C GLN A 208 15.40 3.66 10.81
N TYR A 209 14.15 3.32 10.50
CA TYR A 209 13.46 2.16 11.03
C TYR A 209 14.18 0.86 10.66
N GLU A 210 14.47 0.63 9.38
CA GLU A 210 15.17 -0.56 8.90
C GLU A 210 16.56 -0.68 9.53
N MET A 211 17.29 0.44 9.62
CA MET A 211 18.58 0.49 10.27
C MET A 211 18.47 0.10 11.76
N ALA A 212 17.51 0.65 12.49
CA ALA A 212 17.31 0.34 13.90
C ALA A 212 16.94 -1.14 14.10
N MET A 213 16.04 -1.70 13.29
CA MET A 213 15.64 -3.10 13.36
C MET A 213 16.78 -4.08 13.01
N THR A 214 17.81 -3.59 12.32
CA THR A 214 19.04 -4.36 12.04
C THR A 214 20.05 -4.23 13.17
N LEU A 215 20.31 -3.02 13.67
CA LEU A 215 21.39 -2.76 14.62
C LEU A 215 21.06 -3.12 16.07
N LEU A 216 19.82 -2.88 16.52
CA LEU A 216 19.44 -3.14 17.91
C LEU A 216 19.59 -4.63 18.31
N PRO A 217 19.16 -5.62 17.50
CA PRO A 217 19.41 -7.03 17.79
C PRO A 217 20.91 -7.37 17.85
N MET A 218 21.71 -6.80 16.94
CA MET A 218 23.18 -7.02 16.95
C MET A 218 23.82 -6.48 18.21
N TYR A 219 23.36 -5.32 18.70
CA TYR A 219 23.84 -4.73 19.94
C TYR A 219 23.50 -5.61 21.16
N ASP A 220 22.27 -6.15 21.22
CA ASP A 220 21.88 -7.09 22.28
C ASP A 220 22.78 -8.34 22.33
N GLU A 221 23.09 -8.91 21.17
CA GLU A 221 23.99 -10.05 21.05
C GLU A 221 25.41 -9.73 21.58
N MET A 222 25.92 -8.55 21.22
CA MET A 222 27.23 -8.08 21.71
C MET A 222 27.24 -7.92 23.24
N LEU A 223 26.17 -7.40 23.84
CA LEU A 223 26.05 -7.25 25.29
C LEU A 223 26.01 -8.58 26.00
N LYS A 224 25.25 -9.55 25.50
CA LYS A 224 25.21 -10.93 26.04
C LYS A 224 26.59 -11.60 25.99
N GLY A 225 27.31 -11.44 24.87
CA GLY A 225 28.65 -11.98 24.72
C GLY A 225 29.68 -11.37 25.71
N LYS A 226 29.54 -10.08 26.03
CA LYS A 226 30.38 -9.42 27.05
C LYS A 226 30.05 -9.90 28.46
N ALA A 227 28.77 -10.01 28.80
CA ALA A 227 28.33 -10.51 30.11
C ALA A 227 28.84 -11.94 30.39
N ALA A 228 28.80 -12.81 29.37
CA ALA A 228 29.31 -14.19 29.51
C ALA A 228 30.83 -14.26 29.74
N ARG A 229 31.62 -13.30 29.23
CA ARG A 229 33.09 -13.24 29.45
C ARG A 229 33.50 -12.62 30.79
N SER A 230 32.60 -11.88 31.43
CA SER A 230 32.87 -11.22 32.72
C SER A 230 32.61 -12.18 33.95
N VAL A 231 32.08 -13.35 33.69
CA VAL A 231 31.73 -14.37 34.73
C VAL A 231 32.75 -15.52 34.74
N GLN A 232 33.73 -15.49 33.87
CA GLN A 232 34.90 -16.39 33.87
C GLN A 232 36.13 -15.70 34.50
#